data_9510bbe64c668ab3c7f998038c4795e3
#
_entry.id   9510bbe64c668ab3c7f998038c4795e3
#
_cell.length_a   1.000
_cell.length_b   1.000
_cell.length_c   1.000
_cell.angle_alpha   90.00
_cell.angle_beta   90.00
_cell.angle_gamma   90.00
#
_symmetry.space_group_name_H-M   'P 1'
#
loop_
_entity.id
_entity.type
_entity.pdbx_description
1 polymer ?
#
loop_
_entity_poly.entity_id
_entity_poly.type
_entity_poly.pdbx_seq_one_letter_code
_entity_poly.pdbx_strand_id
1 'polypeptide(L)'
;MDVLILGGTTKARQLATQLLDEGVDLCTSLAGRTKSPRPVPGPTRLGGFGGIDGLKEFLADNEVKVMVDASHPFAATMHGHAAHACRDLNLPLARLAPPSWR
;
A
#
# COMPACT_ATOMS: atom_id res chain seq x y z
N MET A 1 -3.66 12.73 2.13
CA MET A 1 -3.68 11.51 1.31
C MET A 1 -4.79 10.60 1.82
N ASP A 2 -5.71 10.26 0.97
CA ASP A 2 -6.83 9.43 1.42
C ASP A 2 -6.47 7.95 1.51
N VAL A 3 -5.70 7.46 0.53
CA VAL A 3 -5.39 6.03 0.45
C VAL A 3 -3.91 5.81 0.24
N LEU A 4 -3.33 4.91 1.02
CA LEU A 4 -1.98 4.40 0.77
C LEU A 4 -2.12 2.95 0.32
N ILE A 5 -1.59 2.65 -0.87
CA ILE A 5 -1.62 1.32 -1.44
C ILE A 5 -0.24 0.69 -1.33
N LEU A 6 -0.15 -0.47 -0.71
CA LEU A 6 1.08 -1.26 -0.74
C LEU A 6 1.06 -2.05 -2.04
N GLY A 7 1.93 -1.68 -2.97
CA GLY A 7 1.87 -2.17 -4.32
C GLY A 7 2.89 -3.24 -4.65
N GLY A 8 3.21 -3.35 -5.93
CA GLY A 8 4.13 -4.35 -6.44
C GLY A 8 3.43 -5.49 -7.15
N THR A 9 2.12 -5.41 -7.32
CA THR A 9 1.35 -6.46 -7.98
C THR A 9 0.45 -5.85 -9.05
N THR A 10 -0.05 -6.70 -9.94
CA THR A 10 -1.02 -6.28 -10.96
C THR A 10 -2.30 -5.76 -10.32
N LYS A 11 -2.75 -6.42 -9.25
CA LYS A 11 -3.94 -5.99 -8.53
C LYS A 11 -3.79 -4.58 -7.97
N ALA A 12 -2.63 -4.30 -7.40
CA ALA A 12 -2.37 -2.97 -6.85
C ALA A 12 -2.42 -1.91 -7.96
N ARG A 13 -1.85 -2.22 -9.12
CA ARG A 13 -1.85 -1.30 -10.25
C ARG A 13 -3.25 -1.05 -10.78
N GLN A 14 -4.05 -2.11 -10.87
CA GLN A 14 -5.44 -1.99 -11.29
C GLN A 14 -6.25 -1.15 -10.33
N LEU A 15 -6.05 -1.36 -9.03
CA LEU A 15 -6.74 -0.57 -8.01
C LEU A 15 -6.37 0.90 -8.11
N ALA A 16 -5.07 1.20 -8.26
CA ALA A 16 -4.62 2.58 -8.38
C ALA A 16 -5.27 3.27 -9.57
N THR A 17 -5.31 2.58 -10.72
CA THR A 17 -5.96 3.13 -11.91
C THR A 17 -7.42 3.45 -11.66
N GLN A 18 -8.13 2.51 -11.05
CA GLN A 18 -9.56 2.67 -10.80
C GLN A 18 -9.84 3.82 -9.84
N LEU A 19 -9.07 3.90 -8.76
CA LEU A 19 -9.28 4.95 -7.76
C LEU A 19 -8.91 6.34 -8.31
N LEU A 20 -7.87 6.41 -9.12
CA LEU A 20 -7.51 7.69 -9.74
C LEU A 20 -8.60 8.18 -10.68
N ASP A 21 -9.23 7.26 -11.42
CA ASP A 21 -10.34 7.62 -12.30
C ASP A 21 -11.50 8.20 -11.50
N GLU A 22 -11.62 7.84 -10.23
CA GLU A 22 -12.66 8.35 -9.35
C GLU A 22 -12.23 9.59 -8.57
N GLY A 23 -11.03 10.10 -8.83
CA GLY A 23 -10.56 11.32 -8.17
C GLY A 23 -10.03 11.11 -6.77
N VAL A 24 -9.67 9.90 -6.40
CA VAL A 24 -9.15 9.62 -5.06
C VAL A 24 -7.70 10.08 -4.91
N ASP A 25 -7.39 10.74 -3.82
CA ASP A 25 -6.03 11.16 -3.49
C ASP A 25 -5.29 9.96 -2.89
N LEU A 26 -4.38 9.37 -3.66
CA LEU A 26 -3.70 8.16 -3.24
C LEU A 26 -2.20 8.22 -3.54
N CYS A 27 -1.48 7.29 -2.91
CA CYS A 27 -0.08 7.05 -3.24
C CYS A 27 0.15 5.54 -3.20
N THR A 28 0.90 5.03 -4.18
CA THR A 28 1.28 3.62 -4.20
C THR A 28 2.72 3.49 -3.72
N SER A 29 2.93 2.64 -2.74
CA SER A 29 4.25 2.38 -2.19
C SER A 29 4.81 1.08 -2.74
N LEU A 30 6.03 1.15 -3.28
CA LEU A 30 6.73 0.01 -3.84
C LEU A 30 7.97 -0.26 -3.00
N ALA A 31 8.36 -1.54 -2.92
CA ALA A 31 9.50 -1.92 -2.08
C ALA A 31 10.85 -1.43 -2.59
N GLY A 32 10.92 -0.99 -3.83
CA GLY A 32 12.15 -0.41 -4.37
C GLY A 32 13.16 -1.41 -4.88
N ARG A 33 12.78 -2.68 -4.99
CA ARG A 33 13.70 -3.73 -5.43
C ARG A 33 13.51 -4.15 -6.87
N THR A 34 12.57 -3.54 -7.55
CA THR A 34 12.20 -3.94 -8.89
C THR A 34 13.14 -3.29 -9.90
N LYS A 35 13.78 -4.09 -10.74
CA LYS A 35 14.69 -3.59 -11.74
C LYS A 35 13.98 -2.84 -12.85
N SER A 36 12.83 -3.32 -13.25
CA SER A 36 12.04 -2.71 -14.30
C SER A 36 10.60 -2.67 -13.86
N PRO A 37 10.28 -1.82 -12.90
CA PRO A 37 8.91 -1.78 -12.41
C PRO A 37 7.98 -1.31 -13.51
N ARG A 38 6.83 -1.94 -13.58
CA ARG A 38 5.82 -1.46 -14.50
C ARG A 38 5.31 -0.12 -14.00
N PRO A 39 5.01 0.80 -14.91
CA PRO A 39 4.49 2.08 -14.47
C PRO A 39 3.22 1.91 -13.65
N VAL A 40 3.14 2.68 -12.58
CA VAL A 40 1.95 2.73 -11.74
C VAL A 40 1.36 4.11 -11.91
N PRO A 41 0.08 4.24 -12.23
CA PRO A 41 -0.51 5.55 -12.39
C PRO A 41 -0.57 6.30 -11.08
N GLY A 42 -0.35 7.61 -11.14
CA GLY A 42 -0.46 8.47 -9.98
C GLY A 42 0.79 8.52 -9.12
N PRO A 43 0.70 9.19 -7.98
CA PRO A 43 1.84 9.33 -7.06
C PRO A 43 2.34 7.99 -6.56
N THR A 44 3.65 7.85 -6.53
CA THR A 44 4.32 6.61 -6.13
C THR A 44 5.49 6.94 -5.22
N ARG A 45 5.79 6.06 -4.27
CA ARG A 45 7.01 6.15 -3.49
C ARG A 45 7.74 4.82 -3.55
N LEU A 46 9.06 4.87 -3.39
CA LEU A 46 9.90 3.66 -3.41
C LEU A 46 10.60 3.50 -2.07
N GLY A 47 10.86 2.26 -1.69
CA GLY A 47 11.61 1.94 -0.50
C GLY A 47 10.76 1.57 0.68
N GLY A 48 11.40 1.11 1.75
CA GLY A 48 10.72 0.75 2.98
C GLY A 48 10.33 1.97 3.80
N PHE A 49 9.68 1.72 4.92
CA PHE A 49 9.22 2.77 5.82
C PHE A 49 10.10 2.91 7.06
N GLY A 50 11.02 2.00 7.28
CA GLY A 50 11.81 2.01 8.52
C GLY A 50 11.12 1.23 9.63
N GLY A 51 10.51 0.10 9.28
CA GLY A 51 9.82 -0.73 10.25
C GLY A 51 8.44 -0.21 10.60
N ILE A 52 7.88 -0.75 11.66
CA ILE A 52 6.52 -0.40 12.08
C ILE A 52 6.44 1.06 12.50
N ASP A 53 7.42 1.55 13.25
CA ASP A 53 7.41 2.93 13.72
C ASP A 53 7.48 3.92 12.56
N GLY A 54 8.33 3.63 11.57
CA GLY A 54 8.41 4.48 10.38
C GLY A 54 7.13 4.48 9.59
N LEU A 55 6.48 3.33 9.49
CA LEU A 55 5.20 3.24 8.80
C LEU A 55 4.12 4.04 9.53
N LYS A 56 4.05 3.93 10.85
CA LYS A 56 3.10 4.70 11.63
C LYS A 56 3.31 6.20 11.45
N GLU A 57 4.57 6.61 11.45
CA GLU A 57 4.91 8.02 11.24
C GLU A 57 4.47 8.51 9.88
N PHE A 58 4.71 7.72 8.84
CA PHE A 58 4.27 8.06 7.48
C PHE A 58 2.75 8.20 7.42
N LEU A 59 2.03 7.25 8.00
CA LEU A 59 0.58 7.27 7.97
C LEU A 59 0.01 8.50 8.69
N ALA A 60 0.61 8.85 9.82
CA ALA A 60 0.16 10.02 10.59
C ALA A 60 0.52 11.32 9.89
N ASP A 61 1.76 11.43 9.42
CA ASP A 61 2.24 12.67 8.80
C ASP A 61 1.48 13.00 7.52
N ASN A 62 1.04 12.00 6.80
CA ASN A 62 0.31 12.19 5.54
C ASN A 62 -1.20 12.13 5.70
N GLU A 63 -1.66 11.97 6.94
CA GLU A 63 -3.10 11.92 7.25
C GLU A 63 -3.81 10.89 6.39
N VAL A 64 -3.22 9.71 6.29
CA VAL A 64 -3.79 8.61 5.51
C VAL A 64 -5.07 8.14 6.18
N LYS A 65 -6.13 7.98 5.39
CA LYS A 65 -7.44 7.59 5.91
C LYS A 65 -7.72 6.11 5.80
N VAL A 66 -7.14 5.47 4.78
CA VAL A 66 -7.32 4.04 4.56
C VAL A 66 -6.02 3.49 3.99
N MET A 67 -5.63 2.32 4.45
CA MET A 67 -4.49 1.62 3.89
C MET A 67 -4.97 0.37 3.17
N VAL A 68 -4.46 0.14 1.95
CA VAL A 68 -4.79 -1.06 1.18
C VAL A 68 -3.51 -1.87 0.99
N ASP A 69 -3.51 -3.08 1.53
CA ASP A 69 -2.38 -4.00 1.36
C ASP A 69 -2.63 -4.87 0.14
N ALA A 70 -2.09 -4.47 -0.99
CA ALA A 70 -2.17 -5.21 -2.24
C ALA A 70 -0.81 -5.77 -2.64
N SER A 71 0.08 -5.93 -1.66
CA SER A 71 1.41 -6.46 -1.90
C SER A 71 1.35 -7.97 -2.15
N HIS A 72 2.50 -8.51 -2.57
CA HIS A 72 2.59 -9.92 -2.89
C HIS A 72 2.21 -10.79 -1.68
N PRO A 73 1.51 -11.92 -1.89
CA PRO A 73 1.11 -12.79 -0.76
C PRO A 73 2.25 -13.25 0.13
N PHE A 74 3.47 -13.32 -0.40
CA PHE A 74 4.63 -13.75 0.37
C PHE A 74 5.35 -12.61 1.08
N ALA A 75 4.83 -11.41 1.02
CA ALA A 75 5.42 -10.28 1.74
C ALA A 75 4.96 -10.28 3.20
N ALA A 76 5.27 -11.35 3.92
CA ALA A 76 4.74 -11.56 5.27
C ALA A 76 5.12 -10.43 6.23
N THR A 77 6.36 -9.96 6.15
CA THR A 77 6.81 -8.88 7.03
C THR A 77 6.00 -7.61 6.81
N MET A 78 5.77 -7.24 5.55
CA MET A 78 5.03 -6.05 5.24
C MET A 78 3.56 -6.18 5.65
N HIS A 79 2.97 -7.36 5.45
CA HIS A 79 1.60 -7.61 5.91
C HIS A 79 1.49 -7.42 7.42
N GLY A 80 2.45 -7.94 8.17
CA GLY A 80 2.47 -7.80 9.62
C GLY A 80 2.63 -6.35 10.06
N HIS A 81 3.54 -5.62 9.42
CA HIS A 81 3.75 -4.22 9.73
C HIS A 81 2.50 -3.39 9.45
N ALA A 82 1.84 -3.66 8.32
CA ALA A 82 0.63 -2.94 7.96
C ALA A 82 -0.48 -3.19 8.98
N ALA A 83 -0.69 -4.44 9.36
CA ALA A 83 -1.72 -4.78 10.33
C ALA A 83 -1.44 -4.13 11.68
N HIS A 84 -0.19 -4.17 12.13
CA HIS A 84 0.19 -3.61 13.42
C HIS A 84 0.01 -2.08 13.43
N ALA A 85 0.54 -1.42 12.40
CA ALA A 85 0.47 0.04 12.36
C ALA A 85 -0.96 0.54 12.26
N CYS A 86 -1.78 -0.10 11.43
CA CYS A 86 -3.17 0.29 11.29
C CYS A 86 -3.95 0.06 12.57
N ARG A 87 -3.69 -1.03 13.26
CA ARG A 87 -4.34 -1.29 14.54
C ARG A 87 -3.98 -0.22 15.57
N ASP A 88 -2.69 0.11 15.66
CA ASP A 88 -2.23 1.10 16.63
C ASP A 88 -2.79 2.49 16.37
N LEU A 89 -2.99 2.83 15.11
CA LEU A 89 -3.51 4.13 14.73
C LEU A 89 -5.03 4.13 14.53
N ASN A 90 -5.66 2.98 14.74
CA ASN A 90 -7.09 2.83 14.54
C ASN A 90 -7.49 3.20 13.12
N LEU A 91 -6.70 2.73 12.16
CA LEU A 91 -6.85 3.06 10.75
C LEU A 91 -7.40 1.86 9.99
N PRO A 92 -8.41 2.05 9.15
CA PRO A 92 -8.93 0.93 8.35
C PRO A 92 -7.86 0.34 7.43
N LEU A 93 -7.83 -0.97 7.36
CA LEU A 93 -6.90 -1.71 6.50
C LEU A 93 -7.71 -2.69 5.66
N ALA A 94 -7.58 -2.58 4.34
CA ALA A 94 -8.13 -3.55 3.41
C ALA A 94 -6.98 -4.36 2.84
N ARG A 95 -7.22 -5.64 2.61
CA ARG A 95 -6.23 -6.51 2.01
C ARG A 95 -6.79 -7.14 0.75
N LEU A 96 -6.05 -7.03 -0.33
CA LEU A 96 -6.42 -7.68 -1.58
C LEU A 96 -5.71 -9.01 -1.69
N ALA A 97 -6.48 -10.08 -1.86
CA ALA A 97 -5.93 -11.41 -2.02
C ALA A 97 -6.17 -11.90 -3.45
N PRO A 98 -5.29 -12.76 -3.97
CA PRO A 98 -5.52 -13.34 -5.29
C PRO A 98 -6.81 -14.15 -5.29
N PRO A 99 -7.60 -14.06 -6.36
CA PRO A 99 -8.88 -14.77 -6.40
C PRO A 99 -8.77 -16.27 -6.57
N SER A 100 -7.61 -16.76 -6.90
CA SER A 100 -7.40 -18.15 -7.26
C SER A 100 -7.02 -19.05 -6.09
N TRP A 101 -7.34 -18.66 -4.89
CA TRP A 101 -6.90 -19.38 -3.70
C TRP A 101 -7.92 -20.38 -3.21
N ARG A 102 -8.49 -21.06 -4.08
CA ARG A 102 -9.46 -22.09 -3.70
C ARG A 102 -8.92 -23.45 -3.98
#